data_9b10421b8cc69e4c5d0316036a4545a9
#
_entry.id   9b10421b8cc69e4c5d0316036a4545a9
#
_cell.length_a   1.000
_cell.length_b   1.000
_cell.length_c   1.000
_cell.angle_alpha   90.00
_cell.angle_beta   90.00
_cell.angle_gamma   90.00
#
_symmetry.space_group_name_H-M   'P 1'
#
loop_
_entity.id
_entity.type
_entity.pdbx_description
1 polymer ?
#
loop_
_entity_poly.entity_id
_entity_poly.type
_entity_poly.pdbx_seq_one_letter_code
_entity_poly.pdbx_strand_id
1 'polypeptide(L)'
;MKHTFTVCLLVIALVVLSGCLGSPAVHDRAQGELHSHYEYSEGWSIGQGCNERVKGYVYTTGNMSADVVRLNFNLVNTGTGTIRDSRSVYIGPVGNGETRTYETVLDGECTQEYRVDFSF
;
A
#
# COMPACT_ATOMS: atom_id res chain seq x y z
N MET A 1 38.60 13.58 -20.98
CA MET A 1 37.33 13.08 -21.55
C MET A 1 36.95 11.69 -21.07
N LYS A 2 37.86 10.72 -21.02
CA LYS A 2 37.52 9.37 -20.56
C LYS A 2 37.10 9.28 -19.07
N HIS A 3 37.69 10.12 -18.21
CA HIS A 3 37.36 10.11 -16.77
C HIS A 3 36.00 10.75 -16.44
N THR A 4 35.58 11.74 -17.20
CA THR A 4 34.28 12.40 -17.00
C THR A 4 33.10 11.47 -17.34
N PHE A 5 33.28 10.64 -18.37
CA PHE A 5 32.25 9.68 -18.77
C PHE A 5 32.08 8.55 -17.75
N THR A 6 33.21 8.08 -17.20
CA THR A 6 33.20 7.02 -16.18
C THR A 6 32.55 7.50 -14.87
N VAL A 7 32.81 8.75 -14.47
CA VAL A 7 32.21 9.34 -13.27
C VAL A 7 30.68 9.53 -13.42
N CYS A 8 30.23 9.99 -14.59
CA CYS A 8 28.79 10.10 -14.86
C CYS A 8 28.08 8.75 -14.84
N LEU A 9 28.70 7.70 -15.37
CA LEU A 9 28.13 6.35 -15.38
C LEU A 9 28.05 5.78 -13.97
N LEU A 10 29.03 6.04 -13.13
CA LEU A 10 29.06 5.61 -11.74
C LEU A 10 27.98 6.35 -10.89
N VAL A 11 27.75 7.63 -11.14
CA VAL A 11 26.73 8.41 -10.46
C VAL A 11 25.33 7.94 -10.85
N ILE A 12 25.11 7.63 -12.13
CA ILE A 12 23.84 7.10 -12.63
C ILE A 12 23.55 5.71 -12.02
N ALA A 13 24.56 4.86 -11.91
CA ALA A 13 24.42 3.53 -11.28
C ALA A 13 24.08 3.64 -9.79
N LEU A 14 24.65 4.60 -9.07
CA LEU A 14 24.35 4.86 -7.65
C LEU A 14 22.93 5.39 -7.45
N VAL A 15 22.44 6.23 -8.33
CA VAL A 15 21.06 6.77 -8.27
C VAL A 15 20.04 5.66 -8.54
N VAL A 16 20.31 4.76 -9.47
CA VAL A 16 19.41 3.62 -9.75
C VAL A 16 19.39 2.64 -8.58
N LEU A 17 20.52 2.37 -7.94
CA LEU A 17 20.59 1.49 -6.77
C LEU A 17 19.89 2.09 -5.55
N SER A 18 19.97 3.40 -5.32
CA SER A 18 19.28 4.07 -4.22
C SER A 18 17.75 4.11 -4.42
N GLY A 19 17.26 4.13 -5.66
CA GLY A 19 15.83 4.04 -5.97
C GLY A 19 15.23 2.65 -5.74
N CYS A 20 16.04 1.59 -5.69
CA CYS A 20 15.57 0.22 -5.44
C CYS A 20 15.57 -0.18 -3.96
N LEU A 21 16.16 0.61 -3.07
CA LEU A 21 16.32 0.31 -1.65
C LEU A 21 15.18 0.91 -0.80
N GLY A 22 13.96 0.36 -0.92
CA GLY A 22 13.09 0.31 0.23
C GLY A 22 12.17 1.48 0.50
N SER A 23 11.59 2.15 -0.48
CA SER A 23 10.33 2.86 -0.24
C SER A 23 9.16 1.90 -0.41
N PRO A 24 8.19 1.82 0.54
CA PRO A 24 6.99 1.02 0.33
C PRO A 24 6.29 1.48 -0.94
N ALA A 25 5.86 0.53 -1.77
CA ALA A 25 5.14 0.83 -2.99
C ALA A 25 3.79 1.46 -2.64
N VAL A 26 3.49 2.59 -3.23
CA VAL A 26 2.21 3.28 -3.09
C VAL A 26 1.26 2.72 -4.15
N HIS A 27 0.06 2.35 -3.72
CA HIS A 27 -0.98 1.79 -4.56
C HIS A 27 -2.15 2.75 -4.66
N ASP A 28 -2.61 2.99 -5.89
CA ASP A 28 -3.78 3.80 -6.18
C ASP A 28 -4.91 2.91 -6.71
N ARG A 29 -6.09 3.08 -6.15
CA ARG A 29 -7.31 2.43 -6.61
C ARG A 29 -8.42 3.47 -6.72
N ALA A 30 -9.25 3.30 -7.74
CA ALA A 30 -10.38 4.18 -7.97
C ALA A 30 -11.63 3.40 -8.34
N GLN A 31 -12.77 3.87 -7.85
CA GLN A 31 -14.09 3.45 -8.28
C GLN A 31 -14.88 4.72 -8.61
N GLY A 32 -15.01 5.02 -9.93
CA GLY A 32 -15.55 6.31 -10.35
C GLY A 32 -14.68 7.47 -9.84
N GLU A 33 -15.28 8.39 -9.09
CA GLU A 33 -14.61 9.54 -8.49
C GLU A 33 -14.12 9.31 -7.06
N LEU A 34 -14.34 8.11 -6.52
CA LEU A 34 -13.79 7.68 -5.24
C LEU A 34 -12.40 7.08 -5.45
N HIS A 35 -11.41 7.63 -4.77
CA HIS A 35 -10.03 7.20 -4.85
C HIS A 35 -9.54 6.71 -3.50
N SER A 36 -8.76 5.64 -3.50
CA SER A 36 -8.00 5.17 -2.35
C SER A 36 -6.53 5.10 -2.68
N HIS A 37 -5.73 5.67 -1.80
CA HIS A 37 -4.28 5.67 -1.88
C HIS A 37 -3.75 4.92 -0.67
N TYR A 38 -2.99 3.87 -0.87
CA TYR A 38 -2.51 3.06 0.23
C TYR A 38 -1.11 2.52 0.00
N GLU A 39 -0.44 2.24 1.08
CA GLU A 39 0.84 1.54 1.14
C GLU A 39 0.77 0.46 2.21
N TYR A 40 1.59 -0.58 2.08
CA TYR A 40 1.69 -1.59 3.10
C TYR A 40 3.15 -1.97 3.34
N SER A 41 3.44 -2.36 4.56
CA SER A 41 4.78 -2.76 5.01
C SER A 41 4.70 -3.90 6.00
N GLU A 42 5.74 -4.72 6.02
CA GLU A 42 5.90 -5.76 7.03
C GLU A 42 6.14 -5.15 8.41
N GLY A 43 5.52 -5.75 9.41
CA GLY A 43 5.69 -5.38 10.80
C GLY A 43 5.80 -6.62 11.68
N TRP A 44 6.17 -6.40 12.92
CA TRP A 44 6.22 -7.42 13.94
C TRP A 44 5.72 -6.85 15.27
N SER A 45 4.92 -7.64 15.99
CA SER A 45 4.45 -7.27 17.31
C SER A 45 4.50 -8.46 18.27
N ILE A 46 4.73 -8.16 19.54
CA ILE A 46 4.74 -9.16 20.60
C ILE A 46 3.33 -9.77 20.73
N GLY A 47 3.25 -11.11 20.65
CA GLY A 47 2.00 -11.86 20.77
C GLY A 47 1.30 -12.14 19.44
N GLN A 48 1.54 -11.36 18.39
CA GLN A 48 0.96 -11.57 17.05
C GLN A 48 1.99 -12.05 16.01
N GLY A 49 3.30 -11.83 16.26
CA GLY A 49 4.34 -12.16 15.31
C GLY A 49 4.37 -11.21 14.12
N CYS A 50 4.61 -11.76 12.93
CA CYS A 50 4.66 -10.98 11.70
C CYS A 50 3.28 -10.56 11.21
N ASN A 51 3.20 -9.35 10.71
CA ASN A 51 1.99 -8.77 10.15
C ASN A 51 2.29 -7.87 8.96
N GLU A 52 1.26 -7.51 8.21
CA GLU A 52 1.30 -6.46 7.20
C GLU A 52 0.44 -5.29 7.69
N ARG A 53 1.05 -4.12 7.76
CA ARG A 53 0.38 -2.89 8.13
C ARG A 53 0.03 -2.11 6.89
N VAL A 54 -1.25 -1.77 6.74
CA VAL A 54 -1.76 -0.99 5.62
C VAL A 54 -2.17 0.39 6.13
N LYS A 55 -1.67 1.42 5.48
CA LYS A 55 -2.00 2.82 5.76
C LYS A 55 -2.40 3.52 4.47
N GLY A 56 -3.36 4.39 4.56
CA GLY A 56 -3.76 5.15 3.41
C GLY A 56 -4.79 6.22 3.69
N TYR A 57 -5.35 6.73 2.62
CA TYR A 57 -6.45 7.70 2.67
C TYR A 57 -7.37 7.51 1.48
N VAL A 58 -8.62 7.92 1.67
CA VAL A 58 -9.63 7.99 0.62
C VAL A 58 -10.08 9.43 0.43
N TYR A 59 -10.42 9.76 -0.80
CA TYR A 59 -10.96 11.07 -1.17
C TYR A 59 -11.84 10.96 -2.39
N THR A 60 -12.65 11.95 -2.62
CA THR A 60 -13.50 12.06 -3.82
C THR A 60 -12.99 13.17 -4.74
N THR A 61 -13.13 12.95 -6.05
CA THR A 61 -12.84 13.97 -7.08
C THR A 61 -14.14 14.57 -7.60
N GLY A 62 -14.04 15.75 -8.22
CA GLY A 62 -15.20 16.47 -8.74
C GLY A 62 -16.14 16.98 -7.64
N ASN A 63 -17.43 16.89 -7.90
CA ASN A 63 -18.48 17.32 -6.96
C ASN A 63 -19.20 16.15 -6.30
N MET A 64 -18.57 14.97 -6.23
CA MET A 64 -19.17 13.80 -5.62
C MET A 64 -18.92 13.71 -4.12
N SER A 65 -19.87 13.13 -3.43
CA SER A 65 -19.72 12.57 -2.10
C SER A 65 -20.06 11.07 -2.14
N ALA A 66 -19.40 10.29 -1.27
CA ALA A 66 -19.71 8.87 -1.10
C ALA A 66 -20.42 8.68 0.25
N ASP A 67 -21.59 8.05 0.23
CA ASP A 67 -22.42 7.89 1.45
C ASP A 67 -21.86 6.80 2.38
N VAL A 68 -21.36 5.71 1.80
CA VAL A 68 -20.78 4.59 2.54
C VAL A 68 -19.51 4.15 1.84
N VAL A 69 -18.40 4.22 2.56
CA VAL A 69 -17.11 3.74 2.07
C VAL A 69 -16.62 2.60 2.94
N ARG A 70 -16.49 1.43 2.32
CA ARG A 70 -15.89 0.25 2.93
C ARG A 70 -14.72 -0.19 2.07
N LEU A 71 -13.58 -0.43 2.70
CA LEU A 71 -12.37 -0.91 2.06
C LEU A 71 -12.14 -2.35 2.50
N ASN A 72 -11.85 -3.23 1.55
CA ASN A 72 -11.58 -4.65 1.83
C ASN A 72 -10.14 -4.97 1.46
N PHE A 73 -9.42 -5.58 2.38
CA PHE A 73 -8.04 -6.00 2.19
C PHE A 73 -7.92 -7.50 2.42
N ASN A 74 -7.23 -8.17 1.50
CA ASN A 74 -6.88 -9.58 1.63
C ASN A 74 -5.37 -9.72 1.65
N LEU A 75 -4.85 -10.45 2.62
CA LEU A 75 -3.46 -10.87 2.66
C LEU A 75 -3.34 -12.20 1.93
N VAL A 76 -2.68 -12.19 0.79
CA VAL A 76 -2.58 -13.34 -0.11
C VAL A 76 -1.16 -13.88 -0.08
N ASN A 77 -1.03 -15.17 0.24
CA ASN A 77 0.24 -15.88 0.15
C ASN A 77 0.68 -15.99 -1.31
N THR A 78 1.82 -15.42 -1.66
CA THR A 78 2.30 -15.39 -3.05
C THR A 78 2.75 -16.76 -3.56
N GLY A 79 3.14 -17.67 -2.66
CA GLY A 79 3.55 -19.02 -3.04
C GLY A 79 2.38 -19.96 -3.35
N THR A 80 1.26 -19.81 -2.65
CA THR A 80 0.09 -20.71 -2.75
C THR A 80 -1.13 -20.05 -3.40
N GLY A 81 -1.19 -18.73 -3.43
CA GLY A 81 -2.37 -17.97 -3.89
C GLY A 81 -3.54 -17.96 -2.91
N THR A 82 -3.35 -18.49 -1.71
CA THR A 82 -4.41 -18.55 -0.69
C THR A 82 -4.49 -17.29 0.14
N ILE A 83 -5.71 -16.94 0.57
CA ILE A 83 -5.96 -15.82 1.46
C ILE A 83 -5.63 -16.24 2.89
N ARG A 84 -4.70 -15.55 3.53
CA ARG A 84 -4.29 -15.79 4.92
C ARG A 84 -5.15 -15.05 5.92
N ASP A 85 -5.47 -13.79 5.61
CA ASP A 85 -6.27 -12.93 6.47
C ASP A 85 -7.04 -11.93 5.61
N SER A 86 -8.17 -11.49 6.11
CA SER A 86 -9.02 -10.50 5.46
C SER A 86 -9.48 -9.47 6.47
N ARG A 87 -9.45 -8.21 6.10
CA ARG A 87 -9.93 -7.10 6.92
C ARG A 87 -10.80 -6.16 6.09
N SER A 88 -11.87 -5.70 6.70
CA SER A 88 -12.70 -4.63 6.16
C SER A 88 -12.56 -3.41 7.04
N VAL A 89 -12.34 -2.26 6.41
CA VAL A 89 -12.27 -0.96 7.07
C VAL A 89 -13.47 -0.14 6.66
N TYR A 90 -14.30 0.21 7.61
CA TYR A 90 -15.45 1.07 7.38
C TYR A 90 -15.05 2.53 7.64
N ILE A 91 -15.07 3.32 6.60
CA ILE A 91 -14.70 4.74 6.65
C ILE A 91 -15.91 5.61 7.00
N GLY A 92 -17.09 5.20 6.54
CA GLY A 92 -18.31 6.01 6.58
C GLY A 92 -18.41 6.96 5.40
N PRO A 93 -19.24 8.01 5.51
CA PRO A 93 -19.41 8.96 4.42
C PRO A 93 -18.17 9.80 4.18
N VAL A 94 -17.83 10.02 2.91
CA VAL A 94 -16.76 10.91 2.48
C VAL A 94 -17.37 12.03 1.66
N GLY A 95 -17.33 13.24 2.20
CA GLY A 95 -17.89 14.42 1.56
C GLY A 95 -17.05 14.94 0.42
N ASN A 96 -17.62 15.80 -0.40
CA ASN A 96 -16.93 16.48 -1.48
C ASN A 96 -15.71 17.26 -0.96
N GLY A 97 -14.52 16.95 -1.53
CA GLY A 97 -13.26 17.56 -1.13
C GLY A 97 -12.72 17.09 0.22
N GLU A 98 -13.37 16.12 0.84
CA GLU A 98 -12.93 15.53 2.10
C GLU A 98 -11.94 14.40 1.88
N THR A 99 -10.94 14.30 2.77
CA THR A 99 -9.97 13.21 2.81
C THR A 99 -10.06 12.51 4.15
N ARG A 100 -10.18 11.18 4.12
CA ARG A 100 -10.23 10.33 5.32
C ARG A 100 -9.04 9.39 5.33
N THR A 101 -8.28 9.40 6.41
CA THR A 101 -7.16 8.47 6.62
C THR A 101 -7.64 7.18 7.27
N TYR A 102 -6.92 6.09 7.02
CA TYR A 102 -7.19 4.80 7.65
C TYR A 102 -5.89 4.01 7.86
N GLU A 103 -5.97 3.06 8.77
CA GLU A 103 -4.92 2.09 9.04
C GLU A 103 -5.55 0.76 9.44
N THR A 104 -4.98 -0.34 8.97
CA THR A 104 -5.36 -1.69 9.39
C THR A 104 -4.14 -2.62 9.40
N VAL A 105 -4.26 -3.73 10.10
CA VAL A 105 -3.20 -4.74 10.23
C VAL A 105 -3.76 -6.10 9.85
N LEU A 106 -3.03 -6.81 8.99
CA LEU A 106 -3.34 -8.16 8.55
C LEU A 106 -2.32 -9.14 9.16
N ASP A 107 -2.80 -10.25 9.71
CA ASP A 107 -1.94 -11.23 10.35
C ASP A 107 -1.32 -12.19 9.34
N GLY A 108 0.03 -12.26 9.34
CA GLY A 108 0.79 -13.15 8.49
C GLY A 108 1.73 -14.07 9.29
N GLU A 109 2.41 -14.94 8.58
CA GLU A 109 3.46 -15.79 9.13
C GLU A 109 4.84 -15.27 8.70
N CYS A 110 5.81 -15.28 9.61
CA CYS A 110 7.15 -14.73 9.35
C CYS A 110 7.92 -15.48 8.26
N THR A 111 7.57 -16.72 7.97
CA THR A 111 8.25 -17.58 7.01
C THR A 111 7.65 -17.54 5.61
N GLN A 112 6.58 -16.76 5.41
CA GLN A 112 5.84 -16.70 4.16
C GLN A 112 5.93 -15.31 3.53
N GLU A 113 5.76 -15.25 2.23
CA GLU A 113 5.65 -13.99 1.48
C GLU A 113 4.20 -13.70 1.13
N TYR A 114 3.82 -12.44 1.23
CA TYR A 114 2.44 -11.99 1.01
C TYR A 114 2.38 -10.78 0.08
N ARG A 115 1.23 -10.63 -0.55
CA ARG A 115 0.79 -9.38 -1.15
C ARG A 115 -0.53 -8.96 -0.51
N VAL A 116 -0.82 -7.68 -0.57
CA VAL A 116 -2.11 -7.14 -0.13
C VAL A 116 -2.96 -6.82 -1.35
N ASP A 117 -4.10 -7.47 -1.47
CA ASP A 117 -5.11 -7.18 -2.47
C ASP A 117 -6.19 -6.28 -1.86
N PHE A 118 -6.65 -5.32 -2.65
CA PHE A 118 -7.61 -4.30 -2.25
C PHE A 118 -8.85 -4.34 -3.15
N SER A 119 -10.01 -4.09 -2.55
CA SER A 119 -11.26 -3.78 -3.25
C SER A 119 -12.12 -2.80 -2.46
N PHE A 120 -12.90 -2.03 -3.18
CA PHE A 120 -13.95 -1.22 -2.58
C PHE A 120 -15.15 -2.05 -2.15
#